data_bbf8e63a05e20f87804c2570dde03dc7
#
_entry.id   bbf8e63a05e20f87804c2570dde03dc7
#
_cell.length_a   1.000
_cell.length_b   1.000
_cell.length_c   1.000
_cell.angle_alpha   90.00
_cell.angle_beta   90.00
_cell.angle_gamma   90.00
#
_symmetry.space_group_name_H-M   'P 1'
#
loop_
_entity.id
_entity.type
_entity.pdbx_description
1 polymer ?
#
loop_
_entity_poly.entity_id
_entity_poly.type
_entity_poly.pdbx_seq_one_letter_code
_entity_poly.pdbx_strand_id
1 'polypeptide(L)'
;MNEFSMDFFEDDATKAIKVLNEAVKSGKISWEKEDSFDGPPPKVFISYKWGGESEQIANELKDALTEKKIVIKIDKEELPYKGNIEEFEKHIGQADSILVVVSHAYLESEHCMFELSEIFKHGNFEERIFPIVLKDAKTFKAEDLENYKEFWVQKRQVTTKKMSEDDSKIDTYMIELGKYNQIIKDFDNITGALKNLNLGDVDEHRKSKFEVIGKEIKKLHKALLSSA
;
A
#
# COMPACT_ATOMS: atom_id res chain seq x y z
N MET A 1 -14.51 59.12 15.64
CA MET A 1 -13.97 58.22 14.60
C MET A 1 -12.57 57.86 15.04
N ASN A 2 -12.40 56.65 15.61
CA ASN A 2 -11.12 56.19 16.08
C ASN A 2 -10.45 55.39 14.96
N GLU A 3 -9.36 55.92 14.42
CA GLU A 3 -8.40 55.15 13.64
C GLU A 3 -7.72 54.20 14.60
N PHE A 4 -8.13 52.93 14.58
CA PHE A 4 -7.34 51.86 15.21
C PHE A 4 -6.24 51.49 14.23
N SER A 5 -5.01 51.83 14.58
CA SER A 5 -3.81 51.64 13.80
C SER A 5 -3.54 50.16 13.51
N MET A 6 -3.43 49.81 12.24
CA MET A 6 -2.93 48.52 11.77
C MET A 6 -1.44 48.25 12.11
N ASP A 7 -0.74 49.23 12.69
CA ASP A 7 0.70 49.17 13.01
C ASP A 7 1.08 48.20 14.15
N PHE A 8 0.10 47.80 14.97
CA PHE A 8 0.38 46.94 16.15
C PHE A 8 0.60 45.46 15.78
N PHE A 9 0.06 45.00 14.65
CA PHE A 9 0.20 43.59 14.20
C PHE A 9 1.45 43.36 13.31
N GLU A 10 1.93 44.37 12.62
CA GLU A 10 3.15 44.29 11.79
C GLU A 10 4.42 44.18 12.64
N ASP A 11 4.46 44.81 13.81
CA ASP A 11 5.65 44.80 14.70
C ASP A 11 5.85 43.45 15.38
N ASP A 12 4.78 42.75 15.77
CA ASP A 12 4.86 41.43 16.38
C ASP A 12 5.23 40.33 15.37
N ALA A 13 4.72 40.39 14.14
CA ALA A 13 5.09 39.47 13.04
C ALA A 13 6.57 39.65 12.66
N THR A 14 7.05 40.88 12.57
CA THR A 14 8.44 41.21 12.26
C THR A 14 9.39 40.74 13.37
N LYS A 15 9.01 40.90 14.62
CA LYS A 15 9.77 40.38 15.78
C LYS A 15 9.81 38.84 15.78
N ALA A 16 8.69 38.19 15.51
CA ALA A 16 8.61 36.71 15.40
C ALA A 16 9.51 36.17 14.29
N ILE A 17 9.51 36.81 13.12
CA ILE A 17 10.38 36.44 11.97
C ILE A 17 11.86 36.63 12.33
N LYS A 18 12.20 37.70 13.04
CA LYS A 18 13.59 37.95 13.49
C LYS A 18 14.09 36.90 14.48
N VAL A 19 13.26 36.53 15.46
CA VAL A 19 13.57 35.47 16.45
C VAL A 19 13.73 34.10 15.75
N LEU A 20 12.86 33.79 14.80
CA LEU A 20 12.97 32.57 14.00
C LEU A 20 14.25 32.54 13.19
N ASN A 21 14.60 33.63 12.49
CA ASN A 21 15.83 33.73 11.72
C ASN A 21 17.11 33.63 12.57
N GLU A 22 17.11 34.17 13.79
CA GLU A 22 18.20 34.01 14.74
C GLU A 22 18.32 32.59 15.29
N ALA A 23 17.20 31.92 15.54
CA ALA A 23 17.15 30.52 15.98
C ALA A 23 17.69 29.57 14.89
N VAL A 24 17.36 29.83 13.61
CA VAL A 24 17.91 29.10 12.45
C VAL A 24 19.42 29.37 12.31
N LYS A 25 19.87 30.62 12.36
CA LYS A 25 21.31 30.96 12.27
C LYS A 25 22.14 30.39 13.41
N SER A 26 21.57 30.24 14.59
CA SER A 26 22.23 29.63 15.74
C SER A 26 22.17 28.09 15.80
N GLY A 27 21.56 27.44 14.79
CA GLY A 27 21.39 25.99 14.75
C GLY A 27 20.44 25.43 15.79
N LYS A 28 19.68 26.27 16.50
CA LYS A 28 18.66 25.85 17.48
C LYS A 28 17.38 25.31 16.80
N ILE A 29 17.12 25.75 15.57
CA ILE A 29 16.06 25.27 14.72
C ILE A 29 16.70 25.01 13.37
N SER A 30 16.71 23.77 12.94
CA SER A 30 16.97 23.42 11.54
C SER A 30 15.64 23.37 10.82
N TRP A 31 15.47 24.16 9.76
CA TRP A 31 14.49 23.80 8.75
C TRP A 31 15.03 22.50 8.16
N GLU A 32 14.40 21.38 8.44
CA GLU A 32 14.59 20.21 7.56
C GLU A 32 14.24 20.72 6.17
N LYS A 33 15.25 20.90 5.32
CA LYS A 33 14.99 21.08 3.89
C LYS A 33 14.07 19.93 3.54
N GLU A 34 12.84 20.22 3.12
CA GLU A 34 12.10 19.23 2.35
C GLU A 34 13.13 18.65 1.38
N ASP A 35 13.40 17.35 1.51
CA ASP A 35 14.34 16.67 0.64
C ASP A 35 13.91 16.99 -0.79
N SER A 36 14.54 18.00 -1.40
CA SER A 36 14.34 18.32 -2.81
C SER A 36 15.01 17.18 -3.56
N PHE A 37 14.24 16.13 -3.74
CA PHE A 37 14.64 15.01 -4.55
C PHE A 37 14.58 15.45 -6.00
N ASP A 38 15.74 15.65 -6.63
CA ASP A 38 15.88 16.07 -8.04
C ASP A 38 15.67 14.93 -9.06
N GLY A 39 15.29 13.75 -8.59
CA GLY A 39 15.00 12.57 -9.40
C GLY A 39 13.53 12.48 -9.85
N PRO A 40 13.20 11.50 -10.70
CA PRO A 40 11.80 11.20 -11.04
C PRO A 40 11.01 10.85 -9.77
N PRO A 41 9.72 11.22 -9.69
CA PRO A 41 8.92 10.92 -8.52
C PRO A 41 8.75 9.40 -8.33
N PRO A 42 8.71 8.90 -7.07
CA PRO A 42 8.42 7.51 -6.79
C PRO A 42 7.05 7.11 -7.36
N LYS A 43 7.00 5.93 -7.97
CA LYS A 43 5.76 5.32 -8.49
C LYS A 43 5.37 4.16 -7.60
N VAL A 44 4.17 4.21 -7.06
CA VAL A 44 3.67 3.23 -6.09
C VAL A 44 2.35 2.66 -6.57
N PHE A 45 2.22 1.35 -6.56
CA PHE A 45 0.94 0.68 -6.77
C PHE A 45 0.20 0.53 -5.46
N ILE A 46 -1.14 0.65 -5.52
CA ILE A 46 -2.02 0.30 -4.40
C ILE A 46 -2.83 -0.91 -4.78
N SER A 47 -2.62 -2.02 -4.07
CA SER A 47 -3.44 -3.23 -4.13
C SER A 47 -4.43 -3.23 -2.96
N TYR A 48 -5.73 -3.36 -3.26
CA TYR A 48 -6.79 -3.37 -2.27
C TYR A 48 -8.03 -4.09 -2.80
N LYS A 49 -8.89 -4.61 -1.92
CA LYS A 49 -10.19 -5.14 -2.32
C LYS A 49 -11.18 -4.00 -2.55
N TRP A 50 -11.77 -3.94 -3.74
CA TRP A 50 -12.74 -2.91 -4.11
C TRP A 50 -13.97 -2.94 -3.21
N GLY A 51 -14.44 -1.75 -2.87
CA GLY A 51 -15.59 -1.52 -2.00
C GLY A 51 -15.23 -1.39 -0.51
N GLY A 52 -16.17 -0.81 0.24
CA GLY A 52 -16.06 -0.68 1.69
C GLY A 52 -14.90 0.18 2.18
N GLU A 53 -14.40 -0.16 3.36
CA GLU A 53 -13.33 0.59 4.02
C GLU A 53 -12.00 0.54 3.24
N SER A 54 -11.69 -0.60 2.58
CA SER A 54 -10.46 -0.75 1.78
C SER A 54 -10.37 0.29 0.67
N GLU A 55 -11.46 0.54 -0.05
CA GLU A 55 -11.49 1.53 -1.13
C GLU A 55 -11.41 2.96 -0.58
N GLN A 56 -12.04 3.22 0.56
CA GLN A 56 -11.94 4.51 1.23
C GLN A 56 -10.48 4.81 1.63
N ILE A 57 -9.79 3.86 2.26
CA ILE A 57 -8.38 3.99 2.64
C ILE A 57 -7.48 4.16 1.41
N ALA A 58 -7.72 3.40 0.34
CA ALA A 58 -6.95 3.53 -0.90
C ALA A 58 -7.06 4.94 -1.51
N ASN A 59 -8.26 5.53 -1.49
CA ASN A 59 -8.47 6.90 -1.96
C ASN A 59 -7.79 7.93 -1.04
N GLU A 60 -7.91 7.79 0.29
CA GLU A 60 -7.24 8.65 1.26
C GLU A 60 -5.70 8.61 1.09
N LEU A 61 -5.14 7.41 0.85
CA LEU A 61 -3.72 7.22 0.54
C LEU A 61 -3.32 7.92 -0.75
N LYS A 62 -4.11 7.74 -1.82
CA LYS A 62 -3.86 8.39 -3.11
C LYS A 62 -3.75 9.90 -2.95
N ASP A 63 -4.73 10.51 -2.29
CA ASP A 63 -4.76 11.95 -2.08
C ASP A 63 -3.57 12.42 -1.25
N ALA A 64 -3.35 11.82 -0.08
CA ALA A 64 -2.30 12.22 0.84
C ALA A 64 -0.88 12.01 0.28
N LEU A 65 -0.64 10.95 -0.49
CA LEU A 65 0.67 10.67 -1.07
C LEU A 65 0.92 11.48 -2.35
N THR A 66 -0.12 11.81 -3.10
CA THR A 66 -0.01 12.72 -4.25
C THR A 66 0.41 14.13 -3.80
N GLU A 67 -0.13 14.63 -2.68
CA GLU A 67 0.33 15.89 -2.06
C GLU A 67 1.84 15.85 -1.71
N LYS A 68 2.36 14.66 -1.40
CA LYS A 68 3.80 14.42 -1.10
C LYS A 68 4.65 14.17 -2.36
N LYS A 69 4.13 14.41 -3.56
CA LYS A 69 4.80 14.18 -4.85
C LYS A 69 5.16 12.71 -5.11
N ILE A 70 4.34 11.79 -4.64
CA ILE A 70 4.40 10.35 -4.94
C ILE A 70 3.33 10.03 -5.98
N VAL A 71 3.71 9.42 -7.09
CA VAL A 71 2.78 9.02 -8.16
C VAL A 71 2.13 7.71 -7.77
N ILE A 72 0.82 7.75 -7.58
CA ILE A 72 0.03 6.58 -7.20
C ILE A 72 -0.64 5.99 -8.44
N LYS A 73 -0.49 4.68 -8.58
CA LYS A 73 -1.18 3.86 -9.55
C LYS A 73 -2.14 2.93 -8.84
N ILE A 74 -3.39 2.94 -9.26
CA ILE A 74 -4.45 2.08 -8.72
C ILE A 74 -4.81 1.06 -9.79
N ASP A 75 -4.94 -0.20 -9.40
CA ASP A 75 -5.35 -1.32 -10.23
C ASP A 75 -6.55 -0.99 -11.16
N LYS A 76 -7.61 -0.45 -10.58
CA LYS A 76 -8.84 -0.08 -11.30
C LYS A 76 -8.63 0.95 -12.43
N GLU A 77 -7.60 1.79 -12.34
CA GLU A 77 -7.31 2.87 -13.29
C GLU A 77 -6.33 2.44 -14.39
N GLU A 78 -5.51 1.42 -14.13
CA GLU A 78 -4.46 0.95 -15.03
C GLU A 78 -4.91 -0.19 -15.96
N LEU A 79 -6.05 -0.86 -15.66
CA LEU A 79 -6.62 -1.89 -16.54
C LEU A 79 -7.23 -1.23 -17.77
N PRO A 80 -6.64 -1.38 -18.97
CA PRO A 80 -7.27 -0.92 -20.20
C PRO A 80 -8.59 -1.68 -20.41
N TYR A 81 -9.56 -1.06 -21.04
CA TYR A 81 -10.92 -1.59 -21.30
C TYR A 81 -10.97 -3.02 -21.89
N LYS A 82 -9.86 -3.54 -22.41
CA LYS A 82 -9.66 -4.91 -22.90
C LYS A 82 -8.35 -5.52 -22.40
N GLY A 83 -7.81 -5.03 -21.27
CA GLY A 83 -6.55 -5.51 -20.73
C GLY A 83 -6.66 -6.91 -20.14
N ASN A 84 -5.59 -7.66 -20.27
CA ASN A 84 -5.46 -8.98 -19.66
C ASN A 84 -5.13 -8.80 -18.18
N ILE A 85 -6.05 -9.19 -17.31
CA ILE A 85 -5.89 -9.09 -15.83
C ILE A 85 -4.65 -9.86 -15.39
N GLU A 86 -4.36 -11.03 -15.96
CA GLU A 86 -3.19 -11.83 -15.58
C GLU A 86 -1.86 -11.16 -15.95
N GLU A 87 -1.79 -10.45 -17.09
CA GLU A 87 -0.62 -9.68 -17.47
C GLU A 87 -0.43 -8.49 -16.54
N PHE A 88 -1.52 -7.86 -16.12
CA PHE A 88 -1.49 -6.76 -15.18
C PHE A 88 -1.03 -7.21 -13.78
N GLU A 89 -1.56 -8.32 -13.26
CA GLU A 89 -1.15 -8.93 -12.00
C GLU A 89 0.36 -9.26 -12.00
N LYS A 90 0.91 -9.71 -13.14
CA LYS A 90 2.36 -9.94 -13.30
C LYS A 90 3.17 -8.63 -13.34
N HIS A 91 2.64 -7.57 -13.95
CA HIS A 91 3.31 -6.26 -13.96
C HIS A 91 3.39 -5.62 -12.57
N ILE A 92 2.33 -5.75 -11.76
CA ILE A 92 2.37 -5.31 -10.36
C ILE A 92 3.46 -6.06 -9.58
N GLY A 93 3.62 -7.35 -9.84
CA GLY A 93 4.69 -8.15 -9.24
C GLY A 93 6.10 -7.57 -9.42
N GLN A 94 6.32 -6.78 -10.47
CA GLN A 94 7.61 -6.16 -10.79
C GLN A 94 7.74 -4.72 -10.28
N ALA A 95 6.72 -4.15 -9.62
CA ALA A 95 6.78 -2.78 -9.13
C ALA A 95 7.79 -2.61 -7.97
N ASP A 96 8.46 -1.46 -7.92
CA ASP A 96 9.47 -1.16 -6.89
C ASP A 96 8.85 -0.94 -5.50
N SER A 97 7.64 -0.40 -5.43
CA SER A 97 6.93 -0.11 -4.19
C SER A 97 5.44 -0.40 -4.33
N ILE A 98 4.88 -1.10 -3.36
CA ILE A 98 3.48 -1.54 -3.38
C ILE A 98 2.85 -1.30 -2.01
N LEU A 99 1.80 -0.51 -1.98
CA LEU A 99 0.91 -0.37 -0.83
C LEU A 99 -0.16 -1.47 -0.89
N VAL A 100 -0.35 -2.18 0.20
CA VAL A 100 -1.35 -3.24 0.30
C VAL A 100 -2.33 -2.91 1.42
N VAL A 101 -3.60 -2.68 1.08
CA VAL A 101 -4.65 -2.48 2.08
C VAL A 101 -5.30 -3.82 2.38
N VAL A 102 -4.86 -4.44 3.47
CA VAL A 102 -5.25 -5.78 3.88
C VAL A 102 -6.52 -5.73 4.71
N SER A 103 -7.62 -6.21 4.16
CA SER A 103 -8.91 -6.43 4.86
C SER A 103 -9.25 -7.91 4.91
N HIS A 104 -10.29 -8.29 5.66
CA HIS A 104 -10.85 -9.64 5.60
C HIS A 104 -11.19 -10.03 4.16
N ALA A 105 -11.92 -9.17 3.45
CA ALA A 105 -12.30 -9.39 2.06
C ALA A 105 -11.11 -9.45 1.09
N TYR A 106 -9.98 -8.78 1.41
CA TYR A 106 -8.73 -8.90 0.66
C TYR A 106 -8.17 -10.31 0.73
N LEU A 107 -8.07 -10.87 1.93
CA LEU A 107 -7.51 -12.20 2.19
C LEU A 107 -8.35 -13.34 1.61
N GLU A 108 -9.63 -13.11 1.31
CA GLU A 108 -10.53 -14.05 0.64
C GLU A 108 -10.74 -13.74 -0.85
N SER A 109 -10.11 -12.70 -1.38
CA SER A 109 -10.19 -12.32 -2.80
C SER A 109 -9.14 -13.05 -3.64
N GLU A 110 -9.61 -13.79 -4.66
CA GLU A 110 -8.72 -14.51 -5.60
C GLU A 110 -7.75 -13.56 -6.29
N HIS A 111 -8.25 -12.44 -6.83
CA HIS A 111 -7.39 -11.46 -7.51
C HIS A 111 -6.35 -10.87 -6.56
N CYS A 112 -6.77 -10.36 -5.40
CA CYS A 112 -5.85 -9.73 -4.46
C CYS A 112 -4.78 -10.69 -3.92
N MET A 113 -5.16 -11.91 -3.56
CA MET A 113 -4.21 -12.90 -3.05
C MET A 113 -3.31 -13.47 -4.13
N PHE A 114 -3.80 -13.59 -5.37
CA PHE A 114 -2.96 -14.01 -6.48
C PHE A 114 -1.94 -12.92 -6.85
N GLU A 115 -2.35 -11.64 -6.94
CA GLU A 115 -1.44 -10.49 -7.08
C GLU A 115 -0.35 -10.51 -6.01
N LEU A 116 -0.75 -10.67 -4.75
CA LEU A 116 0.18 -10.68 -3.62
C LEU A 116 1.18 -11.84 -3.71
N SER A 117 0.74 -13.01 -4.20
CA SER A 117 1.62 -14.15 -4.49
C SER A 117 2.58 -13.87 -5.66
N GLU A 118 2.14 -13.17 -6.71
CA GLU A 118 3.03 -12.74 -7.80
C GLU A 118 4.09 -11.75 -7.29
N ILE A 119 3.70 -10.76 -6.47
CA ILE A 119 4.64 -9.83 -5.84
C ILE A 119 5.67 -10.59 -4.99
N PHE A 120 5.23 -11.60 -4.23
CA PHE A 120 6.08 -12.42 -3.39
C PHE A 120 7.12 -13.20 -4.19
N LYS A 121 6.74 -13.77 -5.33
CA LYS A 121 7.65 -14.53 -6.20
C LYS A 121 8.80 -13.71 -6.78
N HIS A 122 8.59 -12.42 -7.00
CA HIS A 122 9.62 -11.54 -7.59
C HIS A 122 10.74 -11.15 -6.61
N GLY A 123 10.71 -11.65 -5.38
CA GLY A 123 11.75 -11.40 -4.37
C GLY A 123 11.68 -10.00 -3.76
N ASN A 124 12.54 -9.77 -2.77
CA ASN A 124 12.60 -8.52 -2.00
C ASN A 124 11.24 -8.04 -1.48
N PHE A 125 10.37 -9.01 -1.16
CA PHE A 125 8.98 -8.76 -0.79
C PHE A 125 8.87 -7.76 0.37
N GLU A 126 9.62 -8.00 1.46
CA GLU A 126 9.56 -7.17 2.67
C GLU A 126 10.07 -5.74 2.43
N GLU A 127 10.99 -5.54 1.49
CA GLU A 127 11.51 -4.21 1.17
C GLU A 127 10.54 -3.39 0.31
N ARG A 128 9.71 -4.07 -0.49
CA ARG A 128 8.84 -3.46 -1.51
C ARG A 128 7.41 -3.22 -1.03
N ILE A 129 6.98 -3.96 0.01
CA ILE A 129 5.61 -3.95 0.51
C ILE A 129 5.44 -2.97 1.67
N PHE A 130 4.38 -2.16 1.59
CA PHE A 130 3.93 -1.25 2.64
C PHE A 130 2.49 -1.64 3.04
N PRO A 131 2.31 -2.56 4.00
CA PRO A 131 1.00 -3.04 4.38
C PRO A 131 0.28 -2.06 5.31
N ILE A 132 -1.02 -1.90 5.08
CA ILE A 132 -1.98 -1.27 5.99
C ILE A 132 -3.02 -2.34 6.30
N VAL A 133 -2.97 -2.86 7.51
CA VAL A 133 -3.85 -3.94 7.95
C VAL A 133 -5.06 -3.36 8.65
N LEU A 134 -6.25 -3.60 8.08
CA LEU A 134 -7.51 -3.17 8.66
C LEU A 134 -7.91 -4.06 9.84
N LYS A 135 -8.75 -3.53 10.73
CA LYS A 135 -9.17 -4.21 11.95
C LYS A 135 -9.93 -5.53 11.69
N ASP A 136 -10.61 -5.61 10.56
CA ASP A 136 -11.38 -6.81 10.16
C ASP A 136 -10.52 -7.94 9.61
N ALA A 137 -9.28 -7.65 9.20
CA ALA A 137 -8.38 -8.65 8.59
C ALA A 137 -7.94 -9.77 9.54
N LYS A 138 -7.95 -9.54 10.87
CA LYS A 138 -7.67 -10.54 11.92
C LYS A 138 -6.38 -11.35 11.67
N THR A 139 -5.29 -10.68 11.25
CA THR A 139 -4.03 -11.36 10.86
C THR A 139 -3.07 -11.64 12.00
N PHE A 140 -3.44 -11.31 13.25
CA PHE A 140 -2.52 -11.42 14.39
C PHE A 140 -2.61 -12.74 15.15
N LYS A 141 -3.73 -13.46 15.06
CA LYS A 141 -3.92 -14.74 15.73
C LYS A 141 -3.70 -15.91 14.78
N ALA A 142 -3.00 -16.94 15.24
CA ALA A 142 -2.74 -18.14 14.43
C ALA A 142 -4.04 -18.83 13.97
N GLU A 143 -5.04 -18.89 14.85
CA GLU A 143 -6.35 -19.47 14.54
C GLU A 143 -7.06 -18.74 13.38
N ASP A 144 -7.01 -17.41 13.36
CA ASP A 144 -7.63 -16.62 12.28
C ASP A 144 -6.89 -16.85 10.94
N LEU A 145 -5.56 -16.96 10.97
CA LEU A 145 -4.76 -17.27 9.77
C LEU A 145 -5.05 -18.69 9.25
N GLU A 146 -5.22 -19.66 10.14
CA GLU A 146 -5.59 -21.03 9.75
C GLU A 146 -6.96 -21.05 9.06
N ASN A 147 -7.95 -20.30 9.57
CA ASN A 147 -9.27 -20.16 8.95
C ASN A 147 -9.19 -19.62 7.50
N TYR A 148 -8.35 -18.61 7.24
CA TYR A 148 -8.13 -18.11 5.87
C TYR A 148 -7.48 -19.15 4.98
N LYS A 149 -6.48 -19.90 5.50
CA LYS A 149 -5.83 -20.96 4.75
C LYS A 149 -6.81 -22.09 4.41
N GLU A 150 -7.65 -22.47 5.36
CA GLU A 150 -8.69 -23.47 5.15
C GLU A 150 -9.73 -23.01 4.12
N PHE A 151 -10.12 -21.73 4.10
CA PHE A 151 -10.97 -21.16 3.06
C PHE A 151 -10.40 -21.42 1.65
N TRP A 152 -9.10 -21.23 1.43
CA TRP A 152 -8.46 -21.49 0.14
C TRP A 152 -8.38 -22.98 -0.18
N VAL A 153 -8.13 -23.81 0.81
CA VAL A 153 -8.16 -25.29 0.65
C VAL A 153 -9.55 -25.76 0.24
N GLN A 154 -10.59 -25.24 0.87
CA GLN A 154 -11.98 -25.56 0.52
C GLN A 154 -12.35 -25.08 -0.88
N LYS A 155 -11.94 -23.86 -1.26
CA LYS A 155 -12.12 -23.37 -2.65
C LYS A 155 -11.50 -24.31 -3.67
N ARG A 156 -10.27 -24.73 -3.43
CA ARG A 156 -9.57 -25.70 -4.30
C ARG A 156 -10.33 -27.02 -4.40
N GLN A 157 -10.79 -27.58 -3.27
CA GLN A 157 -11.55 -28.84 -3.24
C GLN A 157 -12.87 -28.73 -4.04
N VAL A 158 -13.61 -27.64 -3.87
CA VAL A 158 -14.85 -27.38 -4.59
C VAL A 158 -14.60 -27.29 -6.10
N THR A 159 -13.57 -26.57 -6.53
CA THR A 159 -13.23 -26.45 -7.95
C THR A 159 -12.74 -27.79 -8.55
N THR A 160 -11.96 -28.58 -7.79
CA THR A 160 -11.55 -29.94 -8.20
C THR A 160 -12.78 -30.84 -8.42
N LYS A 161 -13.77 -30.78 -7.54
CA LYS A 161 -15.01 -31.53 -7.67
C LYS A 161 -15.78 -31.09 -8.91
N LYS A 162 -15.97 -29.79 -9.12
CA LYS A 162 -16.62 -29.25 -10.33
C LYS A 162 -15.95 -29.72 -11.63
N MET A 163 -14.61 -29.70 -11.66
CA MET A 163 -13.84 -30.19 -12.80
C MET A 163 -14.08 -31.67 -13.11
N SER A 164 -14.32 -32.50 -12.07
CA SER A 164 -14.64 -33.92 -12.25
C SER A 164 -16.09 -34.18 -12.72
N GLU A 165 -16.99 -33.22 -12.47
CA GLU A 165 -18.43 -33.34 -12.83
C GLU A 165 -18.77 -32.69 -14.18
N ASP A 166 -17.96 -31.69 -14.62
CA ASP A 166 -18.18 -30.96 -15.88
C ASP A 166 -16.84 -30.70 -16.59
N ASP A 167 -16.57 -31.48 -17.59
CA ASP A 167 -15.35 -31.40 -18.42
C ASP A 167 -15.41 -30.28 -19.49
N SER A 168 -16.57 -29.67 -19.71
CA SER A 168 -16.74 -28.60 -20.71
C SER A 168 -15.97 -27.32 -20.38
N LYS A 169 -15.54 -27.16 -19.11
CA LYS A 169 -14.81 -25.98 -18.57
C LYS A 169 -13.45 -26.36 -17.97
N ILE A 170 -12.88 -27.47 -18.41
CA ILE A 170 -11.66 -28.01 -17.79
C ILE A 170 -10.52 -26.99 -17.77
N ASP A 171 -10.32 -26.24 -18.85
CA ASP A 171 -9.25 -25.23 -18.93
C ASP A 171 -9.46 -24.09 -17.91
N THR A 172 -10.71 -23.65 -17.72
CA THR A 172 -11.06 -22.63 -16.72
C THR A 172 -10.76 -23.14 -15.30
N TYR A 173 -11.18 -24.37 -14.99
CA TYR A 173 -10.93 -24.97 -13.69
C TYR A 173 -9.44 -25.19 -13.42
N MET A 174 -8.66 -25.57 -14.44
CA MET A 174 -7.20 -25.72 -14.29
C MET A 174 -6.50 -24.40 -13.99
N ILE A 175 -6.92 -23.29 -14.59
CA ILE A 175 -6.40 -21.95 -14.30
C ILE A 175 -6.73 -21.57 -12.84
N GLU A 176 -7.98 -21.72 -12.42
CA GLU A 176 -8.39 -21.44 -11.03
C GLU A 176 -7.61 -22.29 -10.01
N LEU A 177 -7.47 -23.59 -10.27
CA LEU A 177 -6.71 -24.51 -9.42
C LEU A 177 -5.24 -24.12 -9.34
N GLY A 178 -4.66 -23.64 -10.43
CA GLY A 178 -3.30 -23.09 -10.46
C GLY A 178 -3.14 -21.93 -9.50
N LYS A 179 -4.06 -20.95 -9.55
CA LYS A 179 -4.08 -19.80 -8.64
C LYS A 179 -4.25 -20.22 -7.17
N TYR A 180 -5.20 -21.09 -6.86
CA TYR A 180 -5.43 -21.56 -5.48
C TYR A 180 -4.23 -22.33 -4.93
N ASN A 181 -3.59 -23.18 -5.72
CA ASN A 181 -2.39 -23.90 -5.30
C ASN A 181 -1.25 -22.93 -4.96
N GLN A 182 -1.09 -21.88 -5.76
CA GLN A 182 -0.09 -20.85 -5.51
C GLN A 182 -0.38 -20.07 -4.23
N ILE A 183 -1.61 -19.57 -4.06
CA ILE A 183 -2.05 -18.85 -2.87
C ILE A 183 -1.80 -19.70 -1.62
N ILE A 184 -2.24 -20.97 -1.61
CA ILE A 184 -2.07 -21.87 -0.48
C ILE A 184 -0.58 -22.09 -0.16
N LYS A 185 0.26 -22.25 -1.18
CA LYS A 185 1.70 -22.47 -1.04
C LYS A 185 2.39 -21.29 -0.36
N ASP A 186 2.03 -20.07 -0.78
CA ASP A 186 2.73 -18.84 -0.37
C ASP A 186 2.10 -18.19 0.86
N PHE A 187 0.91 -18.64 1.28
CA PHE A 187 0.06 -18.01 2.28
C PHE A 187 0.76 -17.71 3.61
N ASP A 188 1.42 -18.71 4.19
CA ASP A 188 2.05 -18.58 5.51
C ASP A 188 3.20 -17.57 5.49
N ASN A 189 4.01 -17.58 4.42
CA ASN A 189 5.13 -16.66 4.27
C ASN A 189 4.64 -15.22 4.05
N ILE A 190 3.63 -15.05 3.19
CA ILE A 190 3.04 -13.74 2.89
C ILE A 190 2.41 -13.14 4.15
N THR A 191 1.55 -13.88 4.83
CA THR A 191 0.85 -13.38 6.01
C THR A 191 1.80 -13.14 7.19
N GLY A 192 2.85 -13.97 7.31
CA GLY A 192 3.94 -13.75 8.27
C GLY A 192 4.68 -12.44 8.01
N ALA A 193 5.04 -12.16 6.76
CA ALA A 193 5.67 -10.90 6.38
C ALA A 193 4.73 -9.70 6.61
N LEU A 194 3.47 -9.76 6.19
CA LEU A 194 2.50 -8.69 6.42
C LEU A 194 2.33 -8.37 7.92
N LYS A 195 2.32 -9.39 8.77
CA LYS A 195 2.25 -9.22 10.22
C LYS A 195 3.48 -8.49 10.78
N ASN A 196 4.67 -8.84 10.29
CA ASN A 196 5.93 -8.27 10.76
C ASN A 196 6.15 -6.83 10.27
N LEU A 197 5.64 -6.50 9.07
CA LEU A 197 5.79 -5.20 8.42
C LEU A 197 4.71 -4.19 8.79
N ASN A 198 3.68 -4.59 9.55
CA ASN A 198 2.59 -3.67 9.91
C ASN A 198 3.12 -2.50 10.75
N LEU A 199 3.14 -1.30 10.16
CA LEU A 199 3.74 -0.09 10.72
C LEU A 199 2.83 0.67 11.70
N GLY A 200 1.69 0.10 12.11
CA GLY A 200 0.77 0.73 13.07
C GLY A 200 -0.70 0.62 12.71
N ASP A 201 -1.53 1.25 13.53
CA ASP A 201 -2.98 1.30 13.35
C ASP A 201 -3.35 2.26 12.20
N VAL A 202 -4.36 1.89 11.41
CA VAL A 202 -4.86 2.70 10.30
C VAL A 202 -5.31 4.09 10.74
N ASP A 203 -5.88 4.22 11.94
CA ASP A 203 -6.32 5.50 12.48
C ASP A 203 -5.13 6.43 12.82
N GLU A 204 -3.98 5.88 13.21
CA GLU A 204 -2.74 6.64 13.42
C GLU A 204 -2.17 7.11 12.08
N HIS A 205 -2.18 6.26 11.08
CA HIS A 205 -1.79 6.64 9.73
C HIS A 205 -2.67 7.77 9.16
N ARG A 206 -3.98 7.70 9.35
CA ARG A 206 -4.91 8.76 8.95
C ARG A 206 -4.61 10.09 9.67
N LYS A 207 -4.42 10.06 10.99
CA LYS A 207 -4.09 11.27 11.79
C LYS A 207 -2.81 11.95 11.32
N SER A 208 -1.80 11.17 10.95
CA SER A 208 -0.53 11.66 10.42
C SER A 208 -0.58 11.96 8.91
N LYS A 209 -1.72 11.84 8.25
CA LYS A 209 -1.84 11.90 6.79
C LYS A 209 -0.82 11.01 6.08
N PHE A 210 -0.67 9.78 6.57
CA PHE A 210 0.24 8.77 6.03
C PHE A 210 1.71 9.22 5.92
N GLU A 211 2.15 10.08 6.84
CA GLU A 211 3.48 10.71 6.79
C GLU A 211 4.62 9.68 6.85
N VAL A 212 4.51 8.69 7.74
CA VAL A 212 5.53 7.65 7.91
C VAL A 212 5.69 6.85 6.63
N ILE A 213 4.57 6.43 6.04
CA ILE A 213 4.55 5.66 4.77
C ILE A 213 5.19 6.47 3.65
N GLY A 214 4.83 7.74 3.50
CA GLY A 214 5.40 8.60 2.48
C GLY A 214 6.92 8.78 2.61
N LYS A 215 7.43 8.89 3.83
CA LYS A 215 8.88 8.96 4.12
C LYS A 215 9.61 7.67 3.75
N GLU A 216 9.09 6.51 4.14
CA GLU A 216 9.72 5.22 3.83
C GLU A 216 9.72 4.91 2.33
N ILE A 217 8.63 5.24 1.61
CA ILE A 217 8.58 5.12 0.14
C ILE A 217 9.66 5.97 -0.52
N LYS A 218 9.81 7.24 -0.12
CA LYS A 218 10.84 8.13 -0.67
C LYS A 218 12.25 7.62 -0.37
N LYS A 219 12.47 7.09 0.81
CA LYS A 219 13.75 6.50 1.24
C LYS A 219 14.12 5.29 0.40
N LEU A 220 13.18 4.36 0.17
CA LEU A 220 13.39 3.20 -0.69
C LEU A 220 13.71 3.65 -2.12
N HIS A 221 12.91 4.54 -2.68
CA HIS A 221 13.11 5.06 -4.04
C HIS A 221 14.48 5.72 -4.22
N LYS A 222 14.93 6.51 -3.24
CA LYS A 222 16.27 7.12 -3.25
C LYS A 222 17.39 6.06 -3.24
N ALA A 223 17.22 5.00 -2.46
CA ALA A 223 18.17 3.89 -2.41
C ALA A 223 18.25 3.16 -3.76
N LEU A 224 17.11 2.87 -4.39
CA LEU A 224 17.06 2.22 -5.71
C LEU A 224 17.75 3.05 -6.80
N LEU A 225 17.54 4.37 -6.84
CA LEU A 225 18.18 5.25 -7.81
C LEU A 225 19.69 5.40 -7.57
N SER A 226 20.16 5.19 -6.35
CA SER A 226 21.59 5.27 -6.03
C SER A 226 22.34 3.98 -6.38
N SER A 227 21.59 2.87 -6.61
CA SER A 227 22.16 1.55 -6.94
C SER A 227 22.04 1.18 -8.43
N ALA A 228 21.38 2.01 -9.23
CA ALA A 228 21.21 1.86 -10.68
C ALA A 228 22.28 2.63 -11.45
#